data_03464b644ab9f59f7ba3b1f5dd8c21fc
#
_entry.id   03464b644ab9f59f7ba3b1f5dd8c21fc
#
_cell.length_a   1.000
_cell.length_b   1.000
_cell.length_c   1.000
_cell.angle_alpha   90.00
_cell.angle_beta   90.00
_cell.angle_gamma   90.00
#
_symmetry.space_group_name_H-M   'P 1'
#
loop_
_entity.id
_entity.type
_entity.pdbx_description
1 polymer ?
#
loop_
_entity_poly.entity_id
_entity_poly.type
_entity_poly.pdbx_seq_one_letter_code
_entity_poly.pdbx_strand_id
1 'polypeptide(L)'
;AAYIDPYYATYPTTIRSVGAQERRIITRAENYFQPTFNQLDSATQKTKSLLINSPNNPTGMVYDKTTIKNICEVANKHNLWVISDEVYDTQIWAGKHISPREIDNMVERTLVVGSLSKSHAMTGSRLGWLIGPEIIISKAIDLATNMTYGVPGFVQQAGIFALEQGKKFEEKISEPFNRRSKLVLDILQDFPDLVHIPPQGTMYLMLNIRATGMSGLSFANKLLDVKKIAVMPGESFGEAASGHVRISLTLEDNKFAETFRSVCEFASDLSLKKNKKDLVQN
;
A
#
# COMPACT_ATOMS: atom_id res chain seq x y z
N ALA A 1 4.28 -2.23 18.60
CA ALA A 1 4.56 -1.60 17.31
C ALA A 1 3.43 -0.64 16.93
N ALA A 2 3.77 0.49 16.29
CA ALA A 2 2.78 1.34 15.62
C ALA A 2 2.85 1.12 14.11
N TYR A 3 1.74 1.33 13.41
CA TYR A 3 1.67 1.31 11.95
C TYR A 3 0.57 2.23 11.44
N ILE A 4 0.70 2.65 10.17
CA ILE A 4 -0.20 3.62 9.55
C ILE A 4 -1.39 2.88 8.94
N ASP A 5 -2.60 3.38 9.20
CA ASP A 5 -3.87 2.92 8.64
C ASP A 5 -4.30 3.93 7.56
N PRO A 6 -4.51 3.48 6.29
CA PRO A 6 -4.60 2.10 5.79
C PRO A 6 -3.26 1.36 5.72
N TYR A 7 -3.32 0.04 5.91
CA TYR A 7 -2.15 -0.84 6.02
C TYR A 7 -2.26 -2.07 5.13
N TYR A 8 -1.14 -2.72 4.86
CA TYR A 8 -1.16 -4.05 4.24
C TYR A 8 -1.79 -5.07 5.20
N ALA A 9 -2.79 -5.78 4.73
CA ALA A 9 -3.72 -6.58 5.54
C ALA A 9 -3.07 -7.57 6.54
N THR A 10 -1.80 -7.96 6.31
CA THR A 10 -1.11 -8.91 7.19
C THR A 10 -0.41 -8.27 8.39
N TYR A 11 -0.15 -6.95 8.39
CA TYR A 11 0.61 -6.29 9.45
C TYR A 11 0.06 -6.54 10.86
N PRO A 12 -1.24 -6.35 11.12
CA PRO A 12 -1.80 -6.58 12.46
C PRO A 12 -1.55 -8.00 12.96
N THR A 13 -1.82 -8.99 12.11
CA THR A 13 -1.65 -10.40 12.47
C THR A 13 -0.18 -10.75 12.69
N THR A 14 0.73 -10.23 11.85
CA THR A 14 2.17 -10.44 11.99
C THR A 14 2.69 -9.85 13.30
N ILE A 15 2.25 -8.64 13.68
CA ILE A 15 2.62 -8.01 14.95
C ILE A 15 2.11 -8.84 16.14
N ARG A 16 0.86 -9.26 16.11
CA ARG A 16 0.26 -10.07 17.19
C ARG A 16 0.87 -11.47 17.30
N SER A 17 1.30 -12.07 16.18
CA SER A 17 1.85 -13.43 16.18
C SER A 17 3.15 -13.58 16.98
N VAL A 18 3.86 -12.48 17.18
CA VAL A 18 5.08 -12.44 18.02
C VAL A 18 4.80 -11.89 19.44
N GLY A 19 3.53 -11.82 19.86
CA GLY A 19 3.13 -11.31 21.17
C GLY A 19 3.23 -9.79 21.34
N ALA A 20 3.48 -9.05 20.28
CA ALA A 20 3.59 -7.61 20.35
C ALA A 20 2.21 -6.93 20.32
N GLN A 21 2.10 -5.84 21.07
CA GLN A 21 0.91 -4.98 21.02
C GLN A 21 0.98 -4.05 19.81
N GLU A 22 -0.17 -3.82 19.18
CA GLU A 22 -0.31 -2.95 18.03
C GLU A 22 -0.93 -1.59 18.38
N ARG A 23 -0.52 -0.56 17.64
CA ARG A 23 -1.17 0.76 17.63
C ARG A 23 -1.36 1.22 16.20
N ARG A 24 -2.57 1.60 15.86
CA ARG A 24 -2.92 2.16 14.55
C ARG A 24 -2.82 3.68 14.58
N ILE A 25 -2.26 4.23 13.52
CA ILE A 25 -2.23 5.66 13.23
C ILE A 25 -3.23 5.90 12.11
N ILE A 26 -4.46 6.26 12.48
CA ILE A 26 -5.56 6.41 11.53
C ILE A 26 -5.36 7.71 10.73
N THR A 27 -5.19 7.56 9.42
CA THR A 27 -5.08 8.69 8.48
C THR A 27 -6.43 8.97 7.81
N ARG A 28 -6.46 9.95 6.92
CA ARG A 28 -7.70 10.36 6.23
C ARG A 28 -7.46 10.52 4.73
N ALA A 29 -8.47 10.16 3.94
CA ALA A 29 -8.46 10.31 2.49
C ALA A 29 -8.28 11.77 2.05
N GLU A 30 -8.84 12.72 2.79
CA GLU A 30 -8.74 14.17 2.54
C GLU A 30 -7.29 14.68 2.67
N ASN A 31 -6.43 13.96 3.40
CA ASN A 31 -4.99 14.21 3.49
C ASN A 31 -4.18 13.17 2.68
N TYR A 32 -4.74 12.60 1.63
CA TYR A 32 -4.07 11.61 0.79
C TYR A 32 -3.50 10.42 1.60
N PHE A 33 -4.16 10.06 2.69
CA PHE A 33 -3.69 9.03 3.65
C PHE A 33 -2.28 9.26 4.19
N GLN A 34 -1.79 10.49 4.18
CA GLN A 34 -0.50 10.86 4.76
C GLN A 34 -0.67 11.16 6.24
N PRO A 35 0.14 10.57 7.14
CA PRO A 35 0.07 10.87 8.57
C PRO A 35 0.64 12.26 8.86
N THR A 36 -0.02 13.00 9.73
CA THR A 36 0.49 14.26 10.24
C THR A 36 1.48 14.03 11.40
N PHE A 37 2.34 15.02 11.70
CA PHE A 37 3.24 14.95 12.84
C PHE A 37 2.50 14.63 14.15
N ASN A 38 1.38 15.31 14.42
CA ASN A 38 0.63 15.12 15.66
C ASN A 38 0.02 13.70 15.78
N GLN A 39 -0.45 13.11 14.68
CA GLN A 39 -0.92 11.73 14.67
C GLN A 39 0.21 10.75 14.97
N LEU A 40 1.37 10.94 14.35
CA LEU A 40 2.57 10.12 14.60
C LEU A 40 3.02 10.27 16.06
N ASP A 41 3.20 11.49 16.54
CA ASP A 41 3.72 11.80 17.88
C ASP A 41 2.84 11.20 18.99
N SER A 42 1.53 11.41 18.90
CA SER A 42 0.59 10.93 19.92
C SER A 42 0.48 9.39 19.96
N ALA A 43 0.54 8.73 18.81
CA ALA A 43 0.39 7.28 18.73
C ALA A 43 1.66 6.53 19.13
N THR A 44 2.83 7.14 19.04
CA THR A 44 4.12 6.45 19.21
C THR A 44 4.77 6.58 20.58
N GLN A 45 4.25 7.41 21.47
CA GLN A 45 4.82 7.71 22.82
C GLN A 45 5.18 6.47 23.66
N LYS A 46 4.45 5.36 23.48
CA LYS A 46 4.65 4.12 24.25
C LYS A 46 4.99 2.93 23.35
N THR A 47 5.50 3.18 22.14
CA THR A 47 5.88 2.12 21.20
C THR A 47 7.39 2.00 21.10
N LYS A 48 7.87 0.91 20.51
CA LYS A 48 9.30 0.67 20.23
C LYS A 48 9.64 0.73 18.75
N SER A 49 8.63 0.58 17.91
CA SER A 49 8.81 0.58 16.45
C SER A 49 7.62 1.22 15.74
N LEU A 50 7.91 1.84 14.62
CA LEU A 50 6.96 2.38 13.66
C LEU A 50 7.15 1.67 12.33
N LEU A 51 6.11 0.96 11.87
CA LEU A 51 6.06 0.32 10.56
C LEU A 51 5.37 1.25 9.57
N ILE A 52 6.05 1.54 8.48
CA ILE A 52 5.52 2.34 7.37
C ILE A 52 5.60 1.54 6.07
N ASN A 53 4.76 1.89 5.10
CA ASN A 53 4.79 1.34 3.75
C ASN A 53 4.61 2.46 2.73
N SER A 54 5.66 2.75 1.99
CA SER A 54 5.63 3.76 0.92
C SER A 54 6.56 3.33 -0.23
N PRO A 55 6.04 3.24 -1.44
CA PRO A 55 4.64 3.42 -1.88
C PRO A 55 3.67 2.45 -1.19
N ASN A 56 2.45 2.91 -0.90
CA ASN A 56 1.54 2.23 0.01
C ASN A 56 0.57 1.26 -0.70
N ASN A 57 0.47 0.07 -0.17
CA ASN A 57 -0.63 -0.85 -0.42
C ASN A 57 -1.59 -0.80 0.80
N PRO A 58 -2.85 -0.33 0.66
CA PRO A 58 -3.68 -0.37 -0.55
C PRO A 58 -3.81 0.92 -1.34
N THR A 59 -3.33 2.06 -0.84
CA THR A 59 -3.77 3.38 -1.32
C THR A 59 -3.13 3.83 -2.63
N GLY A 60 -1.99 3.27 -3.02
CA GLY A 60 -1.19 3.75 -4.15
C GLY A 60 -0.48 5.07 -3.89
N MET A 61 -0.47 5.56 -2.65
CA MET A 61 0.15 6.83 -2.28
C MET A 61 1.65 6.67 -2.03
N VAL A 62 2.41 7.69 -2.37
CA VAL A 62 3.84 7.84 -2.06
C VAL A 62 3.98 8.92 -0.99
N TYR A 63 4.60 8.60 0.14
CA TYR A 63 4.79 9.61 1.19
C TYR A 63 5.74 10.69 0.71
N ASP A 64 5.32 11.94 0.87
CA ASP A 64 6.10 13.08 0.49
C ASP A 64 7.28 13.34 1.45
N LYS A 65 8.15 14.27 1.06
CA LYS A 65 9.33 14.63 1.85
C LYS A 65 8.98 15.13 3.24
N THR A 66 7.85 15.83 3.38
CA THR A 66 7.38 16.35 4.67
C THR A 66 6.94 15.22 5.58
N THR A 67 6.16 14.29 5.06
CA THR A 67 5.71 13.10 5.79
C THR A 67 6.90 12.24 6.24
N ILE A 68 7.88 11.98 5.35
CA ILE A 68 9.08 11.22 5.72
C ILE A 68 9.89 11.95 6.81
N LYS A 69 10.05 13.27 6.72
CA LYS A 69 10.71 14.05 7.77
C LYS A 69 9.98 13.97 9.10
N ASN A 70 8.66 14.09 9.11
CA ASN A 70 7.84 13.96 10.33
C ASN A 70 8.01 12.57 10.97
N ILE A 71 8.03 11.51 10.16
CA ILE A 71 8.30 10.14 10.61
C ILE A 71 9.68 10.05 11.29
N CYS A 72 10.70 10.58 10.65
CA CYS A 72 12.07 10.57 11.17
C CYS A 72 12.22 11.39 12.46
N GLU A 73 11.60 12.56 12.52
CA GLU A 73 11.60 13.43 13.72
C GLU A 73 10.94 12.72 14.91
N VAL A 74 9.76 12.13 14.70
CA VAL A 74 9.06 11.38 15.74
C VAL A 74 9.83 10.13 16.15
N ALA A 75 10.46 9.44 15.21
CA ALA A 75 11.30 8.28 15.51
C ALA A 75 12.52 8.66 16.36
N ASN A 76 13.17 9.77 16.08
CA ASN A 76 14.26 10.31 16.91
C ASN A 76 13.75 10.74 18.29
N LYS A 77 12.65 11.48 18.35
CA LYS A 77 12.04 11.99 19.60
C LYS A 77 11.69 10.87 20.59
N HIS A 78 11.11 9.78 20.10
CA HIS A 78 10.64 8.65 20.93
C HIS A 78 11.58 7.43 20.91
N ASN A 79 12.76 7.56 20.33
CA ASN A 79 13.76 6.49 20.19
C ASN A 79 13.17 5.20 19.58
N LEU A 80 12.49 5.35 18.44
CA LEU A 80 11.83 4.24 17.73
C LEU A 80 12.76 3.60 16.70
N TRP A 81 12.56 2.33 16.47
CA TRP A 81 12.93 1.68 15.23
C TRP A 81 11.91 2.01 14.14
N VAL A 82 12.37 2.35 12.96
CA VAL A 82 11.52 2.48 11.76
C VAL A 82 11.67 1.21 10.92
N ILE A 83 10.57 0.55 10.63
CA ILE A 83 10.51 -0.55 9.66
C ILE A 83 9.84 0.02 8.42
N SER A 84 10.62 0.22 7.37
CA SER A 84 10.17 0.80 6.11
C SER A 84 9.97 -0.31 5.07
N ASP A 85 8.71 -0.63 4.80
CA ASP A 85 8.34 -1.54 3.73
C ASP A 85 8.34 -0.78 2.39
N GLU A 86 9.40 -0.99 1.60
CA GLU A 86 9.69 -0.29 0.35
C GLU A 86 9.55 -1.22 -0.88
N VAL A 87 8.75 -2.28 -0.78
CA VAL A 87 8.61 -3.30 -1.85
C VAL A 87 8.07 -2.76 -3.18
N TYR A 88 7.56 -1.53 -3.20
CA TYR A 88 7.05 -0.84 -4.39
C TYR A 88 7.92 0.33 -4.84
N ASP A 89 9.14 0.47 -4.35
CA ASP A 89 10.07 1.59 -4.61
C ASP A 89 10.32 1.87 -6.10
N THR A 90 10.22 0.84 -6.95
CA THR A 90 10.37 0.93 -8.42
C THR A 90 9.06 1.21 -9.15
N GLN A 91 7.92 1.20 -8.46
CA GLN A 91 6.58 1.38 -9.05
C GLN A 91 6.02 2.76 -8.66
N ILE A 92 6.59 3.81 -9.24
CA ILE A 92 6.23 5.20 -8.96
C ILE A 92 6.05 5.95 -10.28
N TRP A 93 4.95 6.67 -10.42
CA TRP A 93 4.62 7.50 -11.58
C TRP A 93 4.24 8.93 -11.23
N ALA A 94 4.11 9.24 -9.94
CA ALA A 94 3.99 10.61 -9.46
C ALA A 94 4.73 10.77 -8.12
N GLY A 95 5.49 11.84 -7.97
CA GLY A 95 6.34 12.07 -6.81
C GLY A 95 7.69 11.35 -6.90
N LYS A 96 8.32 11.14 -5.75
CA LYS A 96 9.59 10.45 -5.61
C LYS A 96 9.59 9.63 -4.32
N HIS A 97 10.01 8.37 -4.39
CA HIS A 97 10.29 7.59 -3.20
C HIS A 97 11.48 8.19 -2.43
N ILE A 98 11.32 8.28 -1.13
CA ILE A 98 12.38 8.70 -0.20
C ILE A 98 12.39 7.68 0.93
N SER A 99 13.49 6.95 1.05
CA SER A 99 13.68 6.07 2.19
C SER A 99 13.97 6.88 3.45
N PRO A 100 13.36 6.57 4.60
CA PRO A 100 13.79 7.18 5.87
C PRO A 100 15.28 6.98 6.14
N ARG A 101 15.88 5.93 5.58
CA ARG A 101 17.31 5.65 5.71
C ARG A 101 18.21 6.69 5.02
N GLU A 102 17.67 7.46 4.07
CA GLU A 102 18.37 8.57 3.41
C GLU A 102 18.42 9.85 4.28
N ILE A 103 17.68 9.90 5.38
CA ILE A 103 17.60 11.06 6.25
C ILE A 103 18.68 10.97 7.34
N ASP A 104 19.29 12.09 7.68
CA ASP A 104 20.32 12.19 8.70
C ASP A 104 19.89 11.54 10.03
N ASN A 105 20.81 10.82 10.66
CA ASN A 105 20.63 10.09 11.91
C ASN A 105 19.60 8.94 11.89
N MET A 106 19.16 8.52 10.69
CA MET A 106 18.19 7.44 10.56
C MET A 106 18.80 6.08 10.17
N VAL A 107 20.04 6.05 9.68
CA VAL A 107 20.71 4.80 9.23
C VAL A 107 20.73 3.75 10.34
N GLU A 108 21.03 4.16 11.59
CA GLU A 108 21.20 3.26 12.73
C GLU A 108 19.87 2.87 13.41
N ARG A 109 18.74 3.31 12.86
CA ARG A 109 17.41 2.97 13.41
C ARG A 109 16.36 2.61 12.35
N THR A 110 16.77 2.49 11.08
CA THR A 110 15.85 2.13 9.99
C THR A 110 16.18 0.77 9.43
N LEU A 111 15.14 -0.06 9.37
CA LEU A 111 15.14 -1.35 8.68
C LEU A 111 14.33 -1.20 7.39
N VAL A 112 14.97 -1.43 6.25
CA VAL A 112 14.30 -1.39 4.94
C VAL A 112 13.98 -2.81 4.50
N VAL A 113 12.72 -3.05 4.15
CA VAL A 113 12.23 -4.30 3.58
C VAL A 113 12.04 -4.12 2.08
N GLY A 114 12.74 -4.93 1.30
CA GLY A 114 12.62 -4.95 -0.16
C GLY A 114 12.29 -6.34 -0.71
N SER A 115 11.88 -6.42 -1.96
CA SER A 115 11.48 -7.69 -2.57
C SER A 115 11.54 -7.65 -4.08
N LEU A 116 11.98 -8.76 -4.70
CA LEU A 116 11.88 -8.97 -6.15
C LEU A 116 10.46 -9.29 -6.63
N SER A 117 9.55 -9.56 -5.71
CA SER A 117 8.16 -9.93 -6.04
C SER A 117 7.46 -8.89 -6.91
N LYS A 118 7.77 -7.59 -6.71
CA LYS A 118 7.09 -6.48 -7.38
C LYS A 118 7.95 -5.85 -8.47
N SER A 119 9.18 -5.48 -8.13
CA SER A 119 10.13 -4.86 -9.06
C SER A 119 10.47 -5.74 -10.27
N HIS A 120 10.52 -7.06 -10.07
CA HIS A 120 10.93 -8.04 -11.09
C HIS A 120 9.85 -9.08 -11.42
N ALA A 121 8.61 -8.88 -10.99
CA ALA A 121 7.50 -9.82 -11.21
C ALA A 121 7.78 -11.26 -10.69
N MET A 122 8.63 -11.41 -9.67
CA MET A 122 9.10 -12.68 -9.12
C MET A 122 8.33 -13.11 -7.86
N THR A 123 7.01 -12.95 -7.84
CA THR A 123 6.18 -13.27 -6.65
C THR A 123 6.31 -14.71 -6.19
N GLY A 124 6.47 -15.65 -7.12
CA GLY A 124 6.62 -17.09 -6.86
C GLY A 124 7.98 -17.48 -6.29
N SER A 125 9.03 -16.69 -6.51
CA SER A 125 10.40 -16.99 -6.06
C SER A 125 10.60 -16.79 -4.56
N ARG A 126 9.70 -16.09 -3.86
CA ARG A 126 9.75 -15.84 -2.41
C ARG A 126 11.10 -15.24 -1.96
N LEU A 127 11.64 -14.29 -2.72
CA LEU A 127 12.91 -13.64 -2.46
C LEU A 127 12.74 -12.15 -2.15
N GLY A 128 13.34 -11.72 -1.06
CA GLY A 128 13.41 -10.33 -0.60
C GLY A 128 14.63 -10.15 0.31
N TRP A 129 14.77 -8.98 0.85
CA TRP A 129 15.89 -8.62 1.72
C TRP A 129 15.46 -7.69 2.85
N LEU A 130 16.28 -7.67 3.89
CA LEU A 130 16.22 -6.73 4.98
C LEU A 130 17.55 -5.97 5.03
N ILE A 131 17.52 -4.64 4.99
CA ILE A 131 18.69 -3.78 5.12
C ILE A 131 18.57 -3.03 6.43
N GLY A 132 19.63 -3.00 7.22
CA GLY A 132 19.61 -2.29 8.51
C GLY A 132 20.94 -2.35 9.23
N PRO A 133 21.00 -1.86 10.48
CA PRO A 133 22.19 -1.95 11.31
C PRO A 133 22.60 -3.40 11.62
N GLU A 134 23.89 -3.65 11.66
CA GLU A 134 24.47 -4.99 11.85
C GLU A 134 23.93 -5.70 13.09
N ILE A 135 23.72 -4.98 14.18
CA ILE A 135 23.19 -5.53 15.44
C ILE A 135 21.80 -6.16 15.28
N ILE A 136 20.97 -5.66 14.37
CA ILE A 136 19.66 -6.24 14.09
C ILE A 136 19.76 -7.29 12.99
N ILE A 137 20.57 -7.03 11.95
CA ILE A 137 20.71 -7.98 10.83
C ILE A 137 21.32 -9.30 11.29
N SER A 138 22.32 -9.29 12.19
CA SER A 138 22.87 -10.52 12.76
C SER A 138 21.79 -11.37 13.46
N LYS A 139 20.89 -10.74 14.23
CA LYS A 139 19.77 -11.44 14.87
C LYS A 139 18.72 -11.93 13.88
N ALA A 140 18.49 -11.19 12.80
CA ALA A 140 17.58 -11.62 11.73
C ALA A 140 18.14 -12.83 10.98
N ILE A 141 19.47 -12.91 10.77
CA ILE A 141 20.15 -14.07 10.19
C ILE A 141 19.97 -15.29 11.09
N ASP A 142 20.23 -15.17 12.40
CA ASP A 142 20.03 -16.24 13.37
C ASP A 142 18.59 -16.77 13.31
N LEU A 143 17.61 -15.85 13.30
CA LEU A 143 16.20 -16.19 13.23
C LEU A 143 15.86 -16.90 11.92
N ALA A 144 16.28 -16.37 10.77
CA ALA A 144 16.03 -16.97 9.45
C ALA A 144 16.64 -18.37 9.34
N THR A 145 17.86 -18.56 9.86
CA THR A 145 18.53 -19.86 9.88
C THR A 145 17.72 -20.89 10.67
N ASN A 146 17.17 -20.51 11.81
CA ASN A 146 16.41 -21.43 12.68
C ASN A 146 14.97 -21.66 12.22
N MET A 147 14.36 -20.72 11.47
CA MET A 147 12.97 -20.84 11.03
C MET A 147 12.81 -21.38 9.62
N THR A 148 13.67 -20.98 8.69
CA THR A 148 13.50 -21.25 7.26
C THR A 148 14.70 -21.87 6.58
N TYR A 149 15.81 -22.05 7.29
CA TYR A 149 17.14 -22.48 6.74
C TYR A 149 17.66 -21.56 5.61
N GLY A 150 17.07 -20.37 5.48
CA GLY A 150 17.42 -19.41 4.44
C GLY A 150 16.70 -19.66 3.10
N VAL A 151 17.13 -18.91 2.09
CA VAL A 151 16.58 -19.00 0.73
C VAL A 151 17.36 -20.05 -0.07
N PRO A 152 16.68 -20.94 -0.85
CA PRO A 152 17.37 -21.92 -1.69
C PRO A 152 18.37 -21.27 -2.65
N GLY A 153 19.55 -21.89 -2.82
CA GLY A 153 20.66 -21.33 -3.61
C GLY A 153 20.26 -20.99 -5.05
N PHE A 154 19.47 -21.82 -5.71
CA PHE A 154 19.01 -21.55 -7.09
C PHE A 154 18.08 -20.32 -7.16
N VAL A 155 17.30 -20.05 -6.12
CA VAL A 155 16.47 -18.83 -6.04
C VAL A 155 17.35 -17.60 -5.85
N GLN A 156 18.42 -17.70 -5.03
CA GLN A 156 19.39 -16.62 -4.86
C GLN A 156 20.11 -16.31 -6.18
N GLN A 157 20.55 -17.33 -6.93
CA GLN A 157 21.17 -17.15 -8.25
C GLN A 157 20.21 -16.49 -9.24
N ALA A 158 18.91 -16.90 -9.27
CA ALA A 158 17.90 -16.23 -10.07
C ALA A 158 17.70 -14.76 -9.65
N GLY A 159 17.78 -14.46 -8.35
CA GLY A 159 17.73 -13.11 -7.82
C GLY A 159 18.91 -12.24 -8.24
N ILE A 160 20.13 -12.77 -8.19
CA ILE A 160 21.33 -12.08 -8.68
C ILE A 160 21.15 -11.73 -10.15
N PHE A 161 20.81 -12.72 -10.99
CA PHE A 161 20.57 -12.49 -12.41
C PHE A 161 19.48 -11.42 -12.66
N ALA A 162 18.40 -11.45 -11.88
CA ALA A 162 17.30 -10.46 -12.01
C ALA A 162 17.80 -9.05 -11.70
N LEU A 163 18.53 -8.85 -10.60
CA LEU A 163 19.08 -7.55 -10.21
C LEU A 163 20.10 -7.01 -11.23
N GLU A 164 20.88 -7.88 -11.86
CA GLU A 164 21.84 -7.51 -12.91
C GLU A 164 21.17 -6.98 -14.19
N GLN A 165 19.86 -7.25 -14.40
CA GLN A 165 19.12 -6.67 -15.53
C GLN A 165 18.97 -5.13 -15.41
N GLY A 166 19.09 -4.60 -14.20
CA GLY A 166 19.14 -3.19 -13.91
C GLY A 166 17.81 -2.44 -14.15
N LYS A 167 17.89 -1.14 -14.05
CA LYS A 167 16.74 -0.23 -14.02
C LYS A 167 15.82 -0.33 -15.23
N LYS A 168 16.34 -0.57 -16.42
CA LYS A 168 15.50 -0.72 -17.63
C LYS A 168 14.54 -1.90 -17.55
N PHE A 169 14.93 -2.96 -16.87
CA PHE A 169 14.05 -4.11 -16.64
C PHE A 169 12.95 -3.76 -15.65
N GLU A 170 13.28 -3.10 -14.55
CA GLU A 170 12.32 -2.63 -13.56
C GLU A 170 11.29 -1.67 -14.18
N GLU A 171 11.75 -0.73 -15.01
CA GLU A 171 10.88 0.19 -15.77
C GLU A 171 9.92 -0.60 -16.71
N LYS A 172 10.41 -1.64 -17.39
CA LYS A 172 9.57 -2.50 -18.24
C LYS A 172 8.48 -3.23 -17.43
N ILE A 173 8.79 -3.66 -16.20
CA ILE A 173 7.82 -4.32 -15.31
C ILE A 173 6.79 -3.33 -14.76
N SER A 174 7.20 -2.10 -14.46
CA SER A 174 6.33 -1.07 -13.85
C SER A 174 5.49 -0.29 -14.87
N GLU A 175 5.95 -0.17 -16.11
CA GLU A 175 5.30 0.63 -17.16
C GLU A 175 3.82 0.26 -17.41
N PRO A 176 3.41 -1.01 -17.48
CA PRO A 176 2.00 -1.35 -17.64
C PRO A 176 1.10 -0.81 -16.53
N PHE A 177 1.58 -0.76 -15.30
CA PHE A 177 0.81 -0.21 -14.17
C PHE A 177 0.69 1.32 -14.26
N ASN A 178 1.76 2.00 -14.66
CA ASN A 178 1.74 3.44 -14.93
C ASN A 178 0.72 3.79 -16.03
N ARG A 179 0.72 3.04 -17.13
CA ARG A 179 -0.21 3.23 -18.24
C ARG A 179 -1.66 3.03 -17.78
N ARG A 180 -1.94 1.96 -17.01
CA ARG A 180 -3.28 1.70 -16.47
C ARG A 180 -3.71 2.70 -15.40
N SER A 181 -2.77 3.25 -14.64
CA SER A 181 -3.04 4.38 -13.74
C SER A 181 -3.55 5.61 -14.51
N LYS A 182 -3.02 5.89 -15.71
CA LYS A 182 -3.54 6.96 -16.57
C LYS A 182 -4.91 6.61 -17.12
N LEU A 183 -5.14 5.37 -17.58
CA LEU A 183 -6.47 4.92 -18.02
C LEU A 183 -7.53 5.05 -16.90
N VAL A 184 -7.17 4.82 -15.66
CA VAL A 184 -8.06 5.08 -14.51
C VAL A 184 -8.51 6.53 -14.48
N LEU A 185 -7.57 7.47 -14.57
CA LEU A 185 -7.87 8.90 -14.51
C LEU A 185 -8.73 9.35 -15.71
N ASP A 186 -8.43 8.84 -16.89
CA ASP A 186 -9.21 9.14 -18.10
C ASP A 186 -10.66 8.62 -17.98
N ILE A 187 -10.84 7.39 -17.51
CA ILE A 187 -12.20 6.81 -17.34
C ILE A 187 -12.97 7.57 -16.26
N LEU A 188 -12.34 7.96 -15.16
CA LEU A 188 -13.02 8.67 -14.06
C LEU A 188 -13.51 10.06 -14.44
N GLN A 189 -13.02 10.66 -15.53
CA GLN A 189 -13.59 11.91 -16.07
C GLN A 189 -15.06 11.77 -16.46
N ASP A 190 -15.48 10.58 -16.89
CA ASP A 190 -16.87 10.29 -17.25
C ASP A 190 -17.78 10.05 -16.01
N PHE A 191 -17.19 9.95 -14.82
CA PHE A 191 -17.88 9.64 -13.57
C PHE A 191 -17.56 10.68 -12.47
N PRO A 192 -17.98 11.95 -12.61
CA PRO A 192 -17.63 13.02 -11.68
C PRO A 192 -18.16 12.79 -10.25
N ASP A 193 -19.17 11.94 -10.09
CA ASP A 193 -19.72 11.55 -8.78
C ASP A 193 -18.80 10.61 -7.98
N LEU A 194 -17.82 10.00 -8.64
CA LEU A 194 -16.87 9.09 -8.01
C LEU A 194 -15.61 9.84 -7.58
N VAL A 195 -15.59 10.26 -6.31
CA VAL A 195 -14.39 10.88 -5.72
C VAL A 195 -13.27 9.83 -5.65
N HIS A 196 -12.09 10.22 -6.08
CA HIS A 196 -10.92 9.35 -6.06
C HIS A 196 -9.66 10.12 -5.67
N ILE A 197 -8.67 9.37 -5.19
CA ILE A 197 -7.31 9.86 -4.99
C ILE A 197 -6.45 9.27 -6.11
N PRO A 198 -5.83 10.10 -6.96
CA PRO A 198 -4.98 9.60 -8.05
C PRO A 198 -3.85 8.73 -7.49
N PRO A 199 -3.67 7.49 -7.94
CA PRO A 199 -2.57 6.65 -7.49
C PRO A 199 -1.23 7.23 -7.98
N GLN A 200 -0.29 7.34 -7.06
CA GLN A 200 1.07 7.85 -7.33
C GLN A 200 2.07 6.73 -7.57
N GLY A 201 1.73 5.53 -7.18
CA GLY A 201 2.57 4.35 -7.32
C GLY A 201 1.80 3.06 -7.07
N THR A 202 2.51 1.94 -7.04
CA THR A 202 2.01 0.59 -6.82
C THR A 202 1.11 0.07 -7.96
N MET A 203 0.60 -1.13 -7.84
CA MET A 203 -0.38 -1.71 -8.75
C MET A 203 -1.82 -1.61 -8.22
N TYR A 204 -2.11 -0.63 -7.37
CA TYR A 204 -3.40 -0.51 -6.69
C TYR A 204 -4.00 0.90 -6.78
N LEU A 205 -5.32 0.92 -6.71
CA LEU A 205 -6.15 2.12 -6.60
C LEU A 205 -7.19 1.89 -5.50
N MET A 206 -7.43 2.92 -4.68
CA MET A 206 -8.57 2.98 -3.77
C MET A 206 -9.69 3.82 -4.37
N LEU A 207 -10.79 3.17 -4.77
CA LEU A 207 -11.99 3.84 -5.25
C LEU A 207 -12.93 4.12 -4.07
N ASN A 208 -13.29 5.39 -3.88
CA ASN A 208 -14.25 5.80 -2.87
C ASN A 208 -15.68 5.47 -3.33
N ILE A 209 -16.38 4.65 -2.56
CA ILE A 209 -17.75 4.20 -2.85
C ILE A 209 -18.78 4.69 -1.84
N ARG A 210 -18.41 5.65 -0.96
CA ARG A 210 -19.28 6.18 0.10
C ARG A 210 -20.59 6.77 -0.44
N ALA A 211 -20.56 7.34 -1.63
CA ALA A 211 -21.77 7.87 -2.29
C ALA A 211 -22.84 6.79 -2.53
N THR A 212 -22.45 5.52 -2.67
CA THR A 212 -23.39 4.40 -2.82
C THR A 212 -24.18 4.09 -1.53
N GLY A 213 -23.71 4.56 -0.37
CA GLY A 213 -24.24 4.24 0.96
C GLY A 213 -23.96 2.82 1.41
N MET A 214 -23.08 2.07 0.70
CA MET A 214 -22.73 0.70 1.03
C MET A 214 -21.36 0.64 1.76
N SER A 215 -21.18 -0.39 2.58
CA SER A 215 -19.83 -0.77 3.05
C SER A 215 -19.02 -1.36 1.89
N GLY A 216 -17.68 -1.32 1.98
CA GLY A 216 -16.80 -1.93 0.99
C GLY A 216 -17.10 -3.43 0.78
N LEU A 217 -17.37 -4.15 1.87
CA LEU A 217 -17.72 -5.58 1.81
C LEU A 217 -19.05 -5.81 1.07
N SER A 218 -20.10 -5.06 1.40
CA SER A 218 -21.39 -5.20 0.74
C SER A 218 -21.33 -4.84 -0.74
N PHE A 219 -20.56 -3.79 -1.08
CA PHE A 219 -20.33 -3.39 -2.46
C PHE A 219 -19.57 -4.47 -3.24
N ALA A 220 -18.46 -4.97 -2.68
CA ALA A 220 -17.63 -6.00 -3.33
C ALA A 220 -18.42 -7.28 -3.61
N ASN A 221 -19.21 -7.77 -2.66
CA ASN A 221 -20.05 -8.95 -2.83
C ASN A 221 -21.11 -8.72 -3.93
N LYS A 222 -21.81 -7.58 -3.90
CA LYS A 222 -22.83 -7.26 -4.89
C LYS A 222 -22.24 -7.09 -6.31
N LEU A 223 -21.07 -6.47 -6.42
CA LEU A 223 -20.35 -6.34 -7.68
C LEU A 223 -19.96 -7.73 -8.23
N LEU A 224 -19.47 -8.61 -7.35
CA LEU A 224 -19.13 -9.98 -7.72
C LEU A 224 -20.36 -10.75 -8.22
N ASP A 225 -21.48 -10.65 -7.49
CA ASP A 225 -22.72 -11.36 -7.84
C ASP A 225 -23.29 -10.89 -9.16
N VAL A 226 -23.33 -9.58 -9.41
CA VAL A 226 -24.02 -8.99 -10.57
C VAL A 226 -23.11 -8.89 -11.80
N LYS A 227 -21.84 -8.48 -11.61
CA LYS A 227 -20.92 -8.18 -12.71
C LYS A 227 -19.83 -9.23 -12.88
N LYS A 228 -19.69 -10.17 -11.94
CA LYS A 228 -18.60 -11.17 -11.90
C LYS A 228 -17.21 -10.54 -11.81
N ILE A 229 -17.12 -9.36 -11.18
CA ILE A 229 -15.90 -8.61 -10.97
C ILE A 229 -15.56 -8.64 -9.49
N ALA A 230 -14.35 -9.10 -9.14
CA ALA A 230 -13.85 -9.16 -7.79
C ALA A 230 -12.99 -7.93 -7.47
N VAL A 231 -13.30 -7.28 -6.36
CA VAL A 231 -12.49 -6.20 -5.75
C VAL A 231 -12.30 -6.47 -4.26
N MET A 232 -11.31 -5.84 -3.64
CA MET A 232 -11.09 -6.03 -2.21
C MET A 232 -11.80 -4.94 -1.40
N PRO A 233 -12.59 -5.31 -0.36
CA PRO A 233 -13.17 -4.33 0.54
C PRO A 233 -12.11 -3.48 1.23
N GLY A 234 -12.33 -2.18 1.35
CA GLY A 234 -11.41 -1.27 2.04
C GLY A 234 -11.20 -1.63 3.50
N GLU A 235 -12.22 -2.11 4.17
CA GLU A 235 -12.21 -2.54 5.56
C GLU A 235 -11.14 -3.64 5.85
N SER A 236 -10.74 -4.40 4.83
CA SER A 236 -9.64 -5.37 4.94
C SER A 236 -8.26 -4.71 5.17
N PHE A 237 -8.16 -3.41 4.97
CA PHE A 237 -6.93 -2.63 5.06
C PHE A 237 -6.99 -1.56 6.16
N GLY A 238 -7.99 -1.61 7.02
CA GLY A 238 -8.14 -0.73 8.16
C GLY A 238 -9.38 0.15 8.14
N GLU A 239 -9.55 0.90 9.22
CA GLU A 239 -10.69 1.77 9.43
C GLU A 239 -10.68 2.98 8.49
N ALA A 240 -9.50 3.55 8.25
CA ALA A 240 -9.34 4.69 7.34
C ALA A 240 -9.76 4.38 5.89
N ALA A 241 -9.70 3.11 5.49
CA ALA A 241 -10.11 2.64 4.17
C ALA A 241 -11.60 2.26 4.08
N SER A 242 -12.38 2.40 5.17
CA SER A 242 -13.82 2.14 5.16
C SER A 242 -14.54 3.00 4.12
N GLY A 243 -15.51 2.38 3.43
CA GLY A 243 -16.23 3.04 2.33
C GLY A 243 -15.41 3.19 1.05
N HIS A 244 -14.35 2.40 0.93
CA HIS A 244 -13.57 2.25 -0.31
C HIS A 244 -13.52 0.79 -0.74
N VAL A 245 -13.11 0.57 -1.99
CA VAL A 245 -12.67 -0.73 -2.49
C VAL A 245 -11.30 -0.60 -3.14
N ARG A 246 -10.42 -1.59 -2.92
CA ARG A 246 -9.12 -1.66 -3.60
C ARG A 246 -9.27 -2.39 -4.93
N ILE A 247 -8.81 -1.75 -5.99
CA ILE A 247 -8.76 -2.28 -7.35
C ILE A 247 -7.31 -2.57 -7.72
N SER A 248 -7.06 -3.69 -8.39
CA SER A 248 -5.75 -4.08 -8.88
C SER A 248 -5.59 -3.74 -10.36
N LEU A 249 -4.48 -3.11 -10.73
CA LEU A 249 -4.14 -2.71 -12.10
C LEU A 249 -3.45 -3.84 -12.87
N THR A 250 -3.82 -5.11 -12.63
CA THR A 250 -3.09 -6.29 -13.12
C THR A 250 -3.67 -6.95 -14.36
N LEU A 251 -4.88 -6.57 -14.79
CA LEU A 251 -5.45 -7.04 -16.07
C LEU A 251 -4.72 -6.40 -17.25
N GLU A 252 -4.81 -7.01 -18.42
CA GLU A 252 -4.37 -6.42 -19.69
C GLU A 252 -5.17 -5.13 -19.99
N ASP A 253 -4.58 -4.17 -20.72
CA ASP A 253 -5.07 -2.79 -20.80
C ASP A 253 -6.52 -2.66 -21.27
N ASN A 254 -6.90 -3.30 -22.38
CA ASN A 254 -8.26 -3.19 -22.91
C ASN A 254 -9.27 -3.82 -21.95
N LYS A 255 -8.94 -5.01 -21.45
CA LYS A 255 -9.78 -5.71 -20.48
C LYS A 255 -9.88 -4.96 -19.16
N PHE A 256 -8.78 -4.29 -18.75
CA PHE A 256 -8.78 -3.44 -17.56
C PHE A 256 -9.72 -2.26 -17.75
N ALA A 257 -9.61 -1.55 -18.89
CA ALA A 257 -10.45 -0.37 -19.17
C ALA A 257 -11.95 -0.72 -19.19
N GLU A 258 -12.34 -1.81 -19.88
CA GLU A 258 -13.72 -2.29 -19.91
C GLU A 258 -14.22 -2.67 -18.50
N THR A 259 -13.40 -3.44 -17.76
CA THR A 259 -13.76 -3.91 -16.42
C THR A 259 -13.87 -2.74 -15.44
N PHE A 260 -12.92 -1.80 -15.47
CA PHE A 260 -12.94 -0.65 -14.60
C PHE A 260 -14.11 0.29 -14.90
N ARG A 261 -14.42 0.54 -16.17
CA ARG A 261 -15.62 1.29 -16.57
C ARG A 261 -16.89 0.63 -16.02
N SER A 262 -17.02 -0.70 -16.12
CA SER A 262 -18.16 -1.43 -15.55
C SER A 262 -18.27 -1.30 -14.02
N VAL A 263 -17.14 -1.20 -13.31
CA VAL A 263 -17.14 -0.91 -11.87
C VAL A 263 -17.64 0.50 -11.60
N CYS A 264 -17.19 1.50 -12.36
CA CYS A 264 -17.61 2.89 -12.23
C CYS A 264 -19.10 3.06 -12.52
N GLU A 265 -19.61 2.50 -13.60
CA GLU A 265 -21.03 2.48 -13.94
C GLU A 265 -21.87 1.88 -12.81
N PHE A 266 -21.46 0.74 -12.29
CA PHE A 266 -22.14 0.08 -11.19
C PHE A 266 -22.17 0.92 -9.91
N ALA A 267 -21.08 1.60 -9.57
CA ALA A 267 -21.01 2.49 -8.42
C ALA A 267 -21.89 3.74 -8.62
N SER A 268 -21.84 4.36 -9.79
CA SER A 268 -22.65 5.55 -10.14
C SER A 268 -24.15 5.23 -10.11
N ASP A 269 -24.58 4.12 -10.70
CA ASP A 269 -25.98 3.66 -10.66
C ASP A 269 -26.52 3.47 -9.23
N LEU A 270 -25.68 2.96 -8.33
CA LEU A 270 -26.07 2.79 -6.92
C LEU A 270 -26.18 4.14 -6.20
N SER A 271 -25.28 5.08 -6.49
CA SER A 271 -25.30 6.45 -5.93
C SER A 271 -26.56 7.20 -6.36
N LEU A 272 -26.93 7.14 -7.64
CA LEU A 272 -28.13 7.75 -8.17
C LEU A 272 -29.43 7.17 -7.57
N LYS A 273 -29.47 5.86 -7.36
CA LYS A 273 -30.63 5.19 -6.72
C LYS A 273 -30.78 5.59 -5.25
N LYS A 274 -29.69 5.81 -4.54
CA LYS A 274 -29.70 6.31 -3.16
C LYS A 274 -30.25 7.72 -3.12
N ASN A 275 -29.70 8.64 -3.92
CA ASN A 275 -30.13 10.04 -3.96
C ASN A 275 -31.62 10.17 -4.28
N LYS A 276 -32.20 9.36 -5.19
CA LYS A 276 -33.64 9.34 -5.46
C LYS A 276 -34.47 8.86 -4.27
N LYS A 277 -33.99 7.89 -3.47
CA LYS A 277 -34.69 7.43 -2.27
C LYS A 277 -34.70 8.49 -1.18
N ASP A 278 -33.59 9.19 -0.98
CA ASP A 278 -33.45 10.24 0.03
C ASP A 278 -34.36 11.45 -0.32
N LEU A 279 -34.55 11.74 -1.63
CA LEU A 279 -35.48 12.80 -2.10
C LEU A 279 -36.97 12.44 -1.96
N VAL A 280 -37.33 11.17 -1.90
CA VAL A 280 -38.75 10.72 -1.75
C VAL A 280 -39.14 10.59 -0.28
N GLN A 281 -38.15 10.53 0.64
CA GLN A 281 -38.39 10.40 2.08
C GLN A 281 -38.38 11.76 2.84
N ASN A 282 -38.03 12.86 2.16
CA ASN A 282 -38.12 14.23 2.65
C ASN A 282 -39.30 14.95 1.99
#